data_32a21be29515b86e02b0fb63f368b309
#
_entry.id   32a21be29515b86e02b0fb63f368b309
#
_cell.length_a   1.000
_cell.length_b   1.000
_cell.length_c   1.000
_cell.angle_alpha   90.00
_cell.angle_beta   90.00
_cell.angle_gamma   90.00
#
_symmetry.space_group_name_H-M   'P 1'
#
loop_
_entity.id
_entity.type
_entity.pdbx_description
1 polymer ?
#
loop_
_entity_poly.entity_id
_entity_poly.type
_entity_poly.pdbx_seq_one_letter_code
_entity_poly.pdbx_strand_id
1 'polypeptide(L)'
;MHAVAITGPLPVSDPECFVDVDLPIPEPGPHDLLVEVQAVSVNPIDIKLRKEAGTLSHPRVLGFDAASVVRAAGSEVNGFSVGDEVWHSGNRDRPGTYSQFTLVDSRIVSKRPPSLSIAEAASLPLTALTSWEALIDHIRLGTPEERSNKAFLMIGGAGGVGSAAIQCTVVSGYGSHRNH
;
A
#
# COMPACT_ATOMS: atom_id res chain seq x y z
N MET A 1 10.07 14.55 12.78
CA MET A 1 8.74 14.17 12.33
C MET A 1 8.11 13.20 13.31
N HIS A 2 6.82 13.34 13.54
CA HIS A 2 6.08 12.43 14.38
C HIS A 2 5.76 11.12 13.65
N ALA A 3 5.81 9.99 14.37
CA ALA A 3 5.48 8.66 13.84
C ALA A 3 4.90 7.77 14.95
N VAL A 4 4.12 6.77 14.55
CA VAL A 4 3.65 5.69 15.42
C VAL A 4 4.45 4.43 15.12
N ALA A 5 5.08 3.87 16.14
CA ALA A 5 5.98 2.74 16.01
C ALA A 5 5.62 1.59 16.96
N ILE A 6 6.09 0.41 16.66
CA ILE A 6 6.07 -0.74 17.57
C ILE A 6 7.44 -0.90 18.23
N THR A 7 7.45 -1.42 19.46
CA THR A 7 8.66 -1.72 20.23
C THR A 7 8.99 -3.22 20.27
N GLY A 8 8.04 -4.05 19.82
CA GLY A 8 8.17 -5.51 19.82
C GLY A 8 6.83 -6.19 19.52
N PRO A 9 6.75 -7.52 19.66
CA PRO A 9 5.55 -8.32 19.40
C PRO A 9 4.57 -8.30 20.60
N LEU A 10 4.37 -7.13 21.21
CA LEU A 10 3.50 -6.98 22.37
C LEU A 10 2.02 -7.22 22.00
N PRO A 11 1.19 -7.75 22.92
CA PRO A 11 -0.24 -7.85 22.67
C PRO A 11 -0.87 -6.46 22.50
N VAL A 12 -1.95 -6.38 21.71
CA VAL A 12 -2.62 -5.11 21.41
C VAL A 12 -3.23 -4.44 22.66
N SER A 13 -3.45 -5.19 23.73
CA SER A 13 -3.91 -4.69 25.03
C SER A 13 -2.80 -4.04 25.87
N ASP A 14 -1.54 -4.19 25.45
CA ASP A 14 -0.41 -3.57 26.12
C ASP A 14 -0.31 -2.10 25.67
N PRO A 15 -0.26 -1.13 26.61
CA PRO A 15 -0.15 0.28 26.25
C PRO A 15 1.13 0.64 25.49
N GLU A 16 2.20 -0.16 25.63
CA GLU A 16 3.46 -0.01 24.92
C GLU A 16 3.47 -0.70 23.54
N CYS A 17 2.34 -1.31 23.13
CA CYS A 17 2.23 -2.01 21.83
C CYS A 17 2.46 -1.07 20.65
N PHE A 18 1.97 0.17 20.76
CA PHE A 18 2.23 1.26 19.84
C PHE A 18 2.67 2.47 20.62
N VAL A 19 3.73 3.10 20.23
CA VAL A 19 4.31 4.28 20.87
C VAL A 19 4.47 5.41 19.87
N ASP A 20 4.26 6.61 20.35
CA ASP A 20 4.58 7.83 19.61
C ASP A 20 6.08 8.09 19.70
N VAL A 21 6.69 8.37 18.55
CA VAL A 21 8.13 8.65 18.45
C VAL A 21 8.40 9.86 17.58
N ASP A 22 9.41 10.63 17.96
CA ASP A 22 9.94 11.70 17.13
C ASP A 22 11.22 11.23 16.43
N LEU A 23 11.19 11.27 15.10
CA LEU A 23 12.29 10.86 14.22
C LEU A 23 12.78 12.02 13.37
N PRO A 24 14.02 12.03 12.91
CA PRO A 24 14.46 12.98 11.88
C PRO A 24 13.65 12.77 10.59
N ILE A 25 13.42 13.83 9.82
CA ILE A 25 12.88 13.71 8.47
C ILE A 25 13.98 13.06 7.61
N PRO A 26 13.69 11.95 6.92
CA PRO A 26 14.71 11.27 6.13
C PRO A 26 15.03 12.03 4.83
N GLU A 27 16.26 11.90 4.34
CA GLU A 27 16.67 12.46 3.05
C GLU A 27 16.47 11.44 1.93
N PRO A 28 15.91 11.85 0.76
CA PRO A 28 15.68 10.93 -0.35
C PRO A 28 17.00 10.48 -1.01
N GLY A 29 17.13 9.17 -1.22
CA GLY A 29 18.14 8.60 -2.09
C GLY A 29 17.88 8.92 -3.58
N PRO A 30 18.78 8.53 -4.49
CA PRO A 30 18.69 8.91 -5.91
C PRO A 30 17.34 8.62 -6.57
N HIS A 31 16.72 7.49 -6.27
CA HIS A 31 15.41 7.06 -6.84
C HIS A 31 14.21 7.31 -5.93
N ASP A 32 14.41 7.92 -4.76
CA ASP A 32 13.36 8.06 -3.76
C ASP A 32 12.58 9.36 -3.91
N LEU A 33 11.33 9.30 -3.57
CA LEU A 33 10.49 10.44 -3.23
C LEU A 33 10.41 10.55 -1.70
N LEU A 34 10.62 11.74 -1.17
CA LEU A 34 10.16 12.11 0.17
C LEU A 34 8.71 12.57 0.04
N VAL A 35 7.81 11.88 0.69
CA VAL A 35 6.39 12.20 0.65
C VAL A 35 5.87 12.54 2.04
N GLU A 36 5.00 13.56 2.10
CA GLU A 36 4.22 13.88 3.29
C GLU A 36 2.92 13.09 3.26
N VAL A 37 2.74 12.23 4.25
CA VAL A 37 1.58 11.33 4.35
C VAL A 37 0.34 12.11 4.75
N GLN A 38 -0.73 11.97 3.96
CA GLN A 38 -2.03 12.62 4.22
C GLN A 38 -3.07 11.64 4.74
N ALA A 39 -3.02 10.39 4.28
CA ALA A 39 -3.85 9.30 4.78
C ALA A 39 -3.14 7.96 4.61
N VAL A 40 -3.47 7.02 5.46
CA VAL A 40 -2.97 5.64 5.43
C VAL A 40 -4.13 4.65 5.53
N SER A 41 -3.91 3.38 5.15
CA SER A 41 -4.81 2.31 5.51
C SER A 41 -4.10 1.21 6.29
N VAL A 42 -4.84 0.54 7.17
CA VAL A 42 -4.34 -0.60 7.96
C VAL A 42 -4.68 -1.88 7.22
N ASN A 43 -3.69 -2.74 7.06
CA ASN A 43 -3.80 -4.00 6.35
C ASN A 43 -3.47 -5.21 7.24
N PRO A 44 -3.94 -6.42 6.92
CA PRO A 44 -3.58 -7.63 7.65
C PRO A 44 -2.08 -7.87 7.78
N ILE A 45 -1.28 -7.40 6.82
CA ILE A 45 0.19 -7.51 6.85
C ILE A 45 0.80 -6.71 8.00
N ASP A 46 0.23 -5.56 8.36
CA ASP A 46 0.72 -4.75 9.49
C ASP A 46 0.59 -5.52 10.80
N ILE A 47 -0.55 -6.19 11.00
CA ILE A 47 -0.80 -7.03 12.17
C ILE A 47 0.18 -8.21 12.21
N LYS A 48 0.44 -8.82 11.05
CA LYS A 48 1.37 -9.94 10.91
C LYS A 48 2.79 -9.50 11.25
N LEU A 49 3.27 -8.42 10.65
CA LEU A 49 4.61 -7.89 10.89
C LEU A 49 4.81 -7.47 12.36
N ARG A 50 3.79 -6.90 13.00
CA ARG A 50 3.85 -6.60 14.42
C ARG A 50 4.03 -7.87 15.28
N LYS A 51 3.27 -8.93 14.99
CA LYS A 51 3.35 -10.21 15.73
C LYS A 51 4.68 -10.93 15.49
N GLU A 52 5.26 -10.78 14.31
CA GLU A 52 6.50 -11.45 13.89
C GLU A 52 7.76 -10.60 14.15
N ALA A 53 7.61 -9.41 14.73
CA ALA A 53 8.71 -8.45 14.85
C ALA A 53 9.92 -8.95 15.66
N GLY A 54 9.73 -9.94 16.55
CA GLY A 54 10.80 -10.37 17.46
C GLY A 54 11.22 -9.25 18.41
N THR A 55 12.40 -9.38 19.00
CA THR A 55 12.99 -8.32 19.81
C THR A 55 13.57 -7.25 18.91
N LEU A 56 13.08 -6.01 19.05
CA LEU A 56 13.56 -4.86 18.28
C LEU A 56 14.60 -4.09 19.08
N SER A 57 15.71 -3.71 18.43
CA SER A 57 16.72 -2.82 19.00
C SER A 57 16.30 -1.34 19.00
N HIS A 58 15.38 -1.00 18.08
CA HIS A 58 14.82 0.34 17.92
C HIS A 58 13.34 0.24 17.54
N PRO A 59 12.51 1.24 17.87
CA PRO A 59 11.13 1.29 17.43
C PRO A 59 11.02 1.19 15.91
N ARG A 60 10.04 0.41 15.43
CA ARG A 60 9.80 0.19 13.99
C ARG A 60 8.48 0.81 13.57
N VAL A 61 8.53 1.72 12.61
CA VAL A 61 7.34 2.28 11.96
C VAL A 61 6.78 1.27 10.96
N LEU A 62 5.51 0.92 11.12
CA LEU A 62 4.76 0.06 10.21
C LEU A 62 3.95 0.89 9.21
N GLY A 63 3.14 0.21 8.41
CA GLY A 63 2.27 0.80 7.40
C GLY A 63 2.77 0.57 5.99
N PHE A 64 1.84 0.23 5.10
CA PHE A 64 2.13 0.01 3.68
C PHE A 64 1.48 1.08 2.83
N ASP A 65 0.17 1.24 2.95
CA ASP A 65 -0.60 2.11 2.09
C ASP A 65 -0.55 3.57 2.53
N ALA A 66 -0.36 4.46 1.57
CA ALA A 66 -0.54 5.88 1.77
C ALA A 66 -1.05 6.61 0.52
N ALA A 67 -1.80 7.67 0.77
CA ALA A 67 -1.97 8.80 -0.14
C ALA A 67 -1.21 9.99 0.45
N SER A 68 -0.39 10.63 -0.37
CA SER A 68 0.66 11.53 0.09
C SER A 68 0.90 12.67 -0.89
N VAL A 69 1.68 13.66 -0.48
CA VAL A 69 2.16 14.76 -1.34
C VAL A 69 3.68 14.72 -1.42
N VAL A 70 4.24 14.80 -2.62
CA VAL A 70 5.69 14.85 -2.84
C VAL A 70 6.27 16.14 -2.24
N ARG A 71 7.31 16.02 -1.40
CA ARG A 71 8.02 17.14 -0.78
C ARG A 71 9.46 17.30 -1.26
N ALA A 72 10.08 16.20 -1.66
CA ALA A 72 11.39 16.21 -2.32
C ALA A 72 11.52 14.97 -3.21
N ALA A 73 12.42 15.04 -4.19
CA ALA A 73 12.73 13.95 -5.10
C ALA A 73 14.23 13.77 -5.22
N GLY A 74 14.68 12.52 -5.28
CA GLY A 74 16.05 12.17 -5.54
C GLY A 74 16.51 12.55 -6.95
N SER A 75 17.82 12.56 -7.17
CA SER A 75 18.44 13.08 -8.40
C SER A 75 18.11 12.29 -9.67
N GLU A 76 17.69 11.05 -9.54
CA GLU A 76 17.38 10.16 -10.66
C GLU A 76 15.86 9.93 -10.82
N VAL A 77 15.05 10.63 -10.04
CA VAL A 77 13.58 10.57 -10.16
C VAL A 77 13.12 11.31 -11.40
N ASN A 78 12.24 10.68 -12.17
CA ASN A 78 11.60 11.27 -13.33
C ASN A 78 10.08 11.13 -13.22
N GLY A 79 9.34 12.08 -13.79
CA GLY A 79 7.87 12.02 -13.86
C GLY A 79 7.11 12.50 -12.62
N PHE A 80 7.84 12.90 -11.56
CA PHE A 80 7.27 13.48 -10.35
C PHE A 80 7.88 14.84 -10.02
N SER A 81 7.06 15.71 -9.45
CA SER A 81 7.44 17.05 -9.00
C SER A 81 6.96 17.29 -7.57
N VAL A 82 7.63 18.22 -6.87
CA VAL A 82 7.16 18.67 -5.55
C VAL A 82 5.75 19.23 -5.69
N GLY A 83 4.86 18.79 -4.81
CA GLY A 83 3.43 19.12 -4.83
C GLY A 83 2.54 18.08 -5.55
N ASP A 84 3.11 17.11 -6.26
CA ASP A 84 2.32 16.03 -6.86
C ASP A 84 1.62 15.23 -5.76
N GLU A 85 0.33 14.99 -5.95
CA GLU A 85 -0.44 14.06 -5.12
C GLU A 85 -0.22 12.63 -5.63
N VAL A 86 0.23 11.77 -4.74
CA VAL A 86 0.64 10.39 -5.06
C VAL A 86 -0.01 9.38 -4.14
N TRP A 87 -0.05 8.14 -4.59
CA TRP A 87 -0.47 7.00 -3.79
C TRP A 87 0.48 5.83 -4.02
N HIS A 88 0.69 5.01 -3.01
CA HIS A 88 1.63 3.90 -3.09
C HIS A 88 1.34 2.84 -2.02
N SER A 89 1.86 1.65 -2.25
CA SER A 89 2.10 0.66 -1.22
C SER A 89 3.61 0.58 -0.97
N GLY A 90 4.02 0.71 0.30
CA GLY A 90 5.41 0.57 0.71
C GLY A 90 5.90 -0.88 0.65
N ASN A 91 7.08 -1.12 1.20
CA ASN A 91 7.63 -2.45 1.34
C ASN A 91 8.01 -2.76 2.79
N ARG A 92 8.26 -4.06 3.09
CA ARG A 92 8.56 -4.53 4.45
C ARG A 92 9.97 -4.17 4.97
N ASP A 93 10.89 -3.79 4.08
CA ASP A 93 12.31 -3.63 4.39
C ASP A 93 12.70 -2.18 4.68
N ARG A 94 11.73 -1.26 4.62
CA ARG A 94 11.88 0.18 4.90
C ARG A 94 10.90 0.62 5.99
N PRO A 95 11.16 1.76 6.67
CA PRO A 95 10.18 2.40 7.54
C PRO A 95 8.86 2.64 6.80
N GLY A 96 7.76 2.33 7.47
CA GLY A 96 6.43 2.36 6.87
C GLY A 96 5.77 3.73 6.88
N THR A 97 4.48 3.72 6.55
CA THR A 97 3.69 4.94 6.31
C THR A 97 3.02 5.53 7.56
N TYR A 98 3.14 4.88 8.76
CA TYR A 98 2.57 5.43 9.99
C TYR A 98 3.44 6.56 10.56
N SER A 99 3.76 7.53 9.73
CA SER A 99 4.62 8.69 10.02
C SER A 99 4.17 9.90 9.21
N GLN A 100 4.57 11.10 9.63
CA GLN A 100 4.28 12.32 8.87
C GLN A 100 4.97 12.35 7.50
N PHE A 101 6.18 11.80 7.43
CA PHE A 101 6.93 11.71 6.18
C PHE A 101 7.50 10.30 6.03
N THR A 102 7.56 9.82 4.79
CA THR A 102 8.20 8.55 4.46
C THR A 102 8.94 8.65 3.13
N LEU A 103 9.91 7.75 2.94
CA LEU A 103 10.59 7.57 1.66
C LEU A 103 9.96 6.43 0.90
N VAL A 104 9.71 6.63 -0.37
CA VAL A 104 9.23 5.59 -1.27
C VAL A 104 10.00 5.64 -2.59
N ASP A 105 10.35 4.48 -3.12
CA ASP A 105 10.98 4.37 -4.44
C ASP A 105 9.99 4.85 -5.52
N SER A 106 10.39 5.80 -6.33
CA SER A 106 9.54 6.42 -7.36
C SER A 106 8.99 5.43 -8.38
N ARG A 107 9.64 4.27 -8.55
CA ARG A 107 9.24 3.22 -9.49
C ARG A 107 8.00 2.43 -9.04
N ILE A 108 7.64 2.52 -7.75
CA ILE A 108 6.46 1.86 -7.16
C ILE A 108 5.38 2.87 -6.72
N VAL A 109 5.46 4.10 -7.21
CA VAL A 109 4.51 5.19 -6.90
C VAL A 109 3.72 5.54 -8.15
N SER A 110 2.46 5.91 -7.95
CA SER A 110 1.62 6.47 -9.01
C SER A 110 1.00 7.79 -8.57
N LYS A 111 0.64 8.65 -9.53
CA LYS A 111 -0.16 9.83 -9.25
C LYS A 111 -1.55 9.42 -8.78
N ARG A 112 -2.06 10.07 -7.75
CA ARG A 112 -3.40 9.81 -7.22
C ARG A 112 -4.46 10.11 -8.30
N PRO A 113 -5.42 9.21 -8.55
CA PRO A 113 -6.55 9.53 -9.42
C PRO A 113 -7.33 10.73 -8.88
N PRO A 114 -7.59 11.77 -9.69
CA PRO A 114 -8.28 12.98 -9.21
C PRO A 114 -9.75 12.72 -8.80
N SER A 115 -10.32 11.61 -9.23
CA SER A 115 -11.68 11.18 -8.88
C SER A 115 -11.81 10.60 -7.49
N LEU A 116 -10.70 10.24 -6.83
CA LEU A 116 -10.69 9.68 -5.48
C LEU A 116 -10.32 10.75 -4.46
N SER A 117 -10.99 10.77 -3.33
CA SER A 117 -10.53 11.49 -2.15
C SER A 117 -9.22 10.89 -1.63
N ILE A 118 -8.52 11.63 -0.79
CA ILE A 118 -7.26 11.17 -0.17
C ILE A 118 -7.46 9.86 0.61
N ALA A 119 -8.54 9.76 1.38
CA ALA A 119 -8.83 8.57 2.17
C ALA A 119 -9.19 7.35 1.29
N GLU A 120 -9.97 7.55 0.23
CA GLU A 120 -10.28 6.48 -0.73
C GLU A 120 -9.01 6.01 -1.45
N ALA A 121 -8.17 6.94 -1.90
CA ALA A 121 -6.91 6.61 -2.54
C ALA A 121 -5.97 5.81 -1.62
N ALA A 122 -5.86 6.18 -0.33
CA ALA A 122 -5.04 5.45 0.63
C ALA A 122 -5.55 4.03 0.90
N SER A 123 -6.83 3.72 0.65
CA SER A 123 -7.41 2.39 0.94
C SER A 123 -7.12 1.33 -0.13
N LEU A 124 -6.58 1.68 -1.27
CA LEU A 124 -6.54 0.81 -2.46
C LEU A 124 -5.18 0.20 -2.79
N PRO A 125 -4.01 0.83 -2.58
CA PRO A 125 -2.77 0.42 -3.23
C PRO A 125 -2.40 -1.05 -2.99
N LEU A 126 -2.32 -1.49 -1.75
CA LEU A 126 -1.92 -2.88 -1.43
C LEU A 126 -2.94 -3.90 -1.95
N THR A 127 -4.22 -3.62 -1.81
CA THR A 127 -5.28 -4.54 -2.25
C THR A 127 -5.34 -4.64 -3.78
N ALA A 128 -5.17 -3.54 -4.48
CA ALA A 128 -5.12 -3.49 -5.94
C ALA A 128 -3.87 -4.21 -6.47
N LEU A 129 -2.70 -3.94 -5.88
CA LEU A 129 -1.44 -4.60 -6.24
C LEU A 129 -1.52 -6.11 -6.02
N THR A 130 -1.98 -6.54 -4.84
CA THR A 130 -2.15 -7.98 -4.52
C THR A 130 -3.12 -8.67 -5.48
N SER A 131 -4.21 -7.98 -5.84
CA SER A 131 -5.19 -8.51 -6.80
C SER A 131 -4.59 -8.63 -8.20
N TRP A 132 -3.85 -7.61 -8.64
CA TRP A 132 -3.18 -7.61 -9.94
C TRP A 132 -2.15 -8.73 -10.04
N GLU A 133 -1.23 -8.82 -9.09
CA GLU A 133 -0.21 -9.88 -9.05
C GLU A 133 -0.85 -11.28 -9.05
N ALA A 134 -1.88 -11.48 -8.22
CA ALA A 134 -2.58 -12.77 -8.18
C ALA A 134 -3.20 -13.14 -9.54
N LEU A 135 -3.87 -12.19 -10.19
CA LEU A 135 -4.61 -12.44 -11.42
C LEU A 135 -3.69 -12.51 -12.65
N ILE A 136 -2.72 -11.62 -12.75
CA ILE A 136 -1.90 -11.46 -13.96
C ILE A 136 -0.63 -12.30 -13.87
N ASP A 137 0.11 -12.21 -12.77
CA ASP A 137 1.43 -12.84 -12.67
C ASP A 137 1.34 -14.31 -12.26
N HIS A 138 0.41 -14.65 -11.34
CA HIS A 138 0.29 -16.02 -10.83
C HIS A 138 -0.75 -16.85 -11.58
N ILE A 139 -1.99 -16.39 -11.67
CA ILE A 139 -3.07 -17.13 -12.36
C ILE A 139 -2.90 -17.05 -13.88
N ARG A 140 -2.27 -15.98 -14.39
CA ARG A 140 -2.04 -15.73 -15.81
C ARG A 140 -3.33 -15.79 -16.61
N LEU A 141 -4.22 -14.88 -16.33
CA LEU A 141 -5.57 -14.86 -16.88
C LEU A 141 -5.67 -14.97 -18.40
N GLY A 142 -4.59 -14.77 -19.14
CA GLY A 142 -4.56 -14.86 -20.61
C GLY A 142 -5.17 -13.65 -21.34
N THR A 143 -5.43 -13.79 -22.64
CA THR A 143 -6.05 -12.73 -23.46
C THR A 143 -7.56 -12.67 -23.29
N PRO A 144 -8.24 -11.57 -23.67
CA PRO A 144 -9.71 -11.50 -23.66
C PRO A 144 -10.39 -12.67 -24.42
N GLU A 145 -9.81 -13.11 -25.52
CA GLU A 145 -10.32 -14.21 -26.35
C GLU A 145 -10.24 -15.54 -25.58
N GLU A 146 -9.11 -15.80 -24.91
CA GLU A 146 -8.93 -17.00 -24.09
C GLU A 146 -9.87 -17.06 -22.90
N ARG A 147 -10.40 -15.90 -22.48
CA ARG A 147 -11.30 -15.74 -21.33
C ARG A 147 -12.78 -15.79 -21.69
N SER A 148 -13.14 -15.63 -22.97
CA SER A 148 -14.52 -15.37 -23.41
C SER A 148 -15.57 -16.37 -22.93
N ASN A 149 -15.19 -17.59 -22.56
CA ASN A 149 -16.08 -18.63 -22.03
C ASN A 149 -15.66 -19.15 -20.65
N LYS A 150 -14.87 -18.38 -19.89
CA LYS A 150 -14.41 -18.77 -18.56
C LYS A 150 -15.12 -17.96 -17.48
N ALA A 151 -15.42 -18.60 -16.37
CA ALA A 151 -15.88 -17.96 -15.16
C ALA A 151 -14.76 -17.91 -14.12
N PHE A 152 -14.70 -16.82 -13.36
CA PHE A 152 -13.78 -16.65 -12.25
C PHE A 152 -14.56 -16.63 -10.94
N LEU A 153 -14.28 -17.58 -10.05
CA LEU A 153 -14.87 -17.64 -8.71
C LEU A 153 -13.91 -17.02 -7.70
N MET A 154 -14.33 -15.95 -7.07
CA MET A 154 -13.58 -15.29 -6.00
C MET A 154 -14.14 -15.65 -4.62
N ILE A 155 -13.44 -16.53 -3.89
CA ILE A 155 -13.77 -16.84 -2.49
C ILE A 155 -13.28 -15.66 -1.63
N GLY A 156 -14.13 -15.18 -0.72
CA GLY A 156 -13.84 -13.99 0.08
C GLY A 156 -14.00 -12.68 -0.71
N GLY A 157 -14.86 -12.64 -1.71
CA GLY A 157 -15.09 -11.50 -2.60
C GLY A 157 -15.51 -10.19 -1.92
N ALA A 158 -16.00 -10.22 -0.67
CA ALA A 158 -16.32 -9.03 0.11
C ALA A 158 -15.13 -8.38 0.81
N GLY A 159 -13.98 -9.06 0.87
CA GLY A 159 -12.74 -8.50 1.43
C GLY A 159 -12.06 -7.53 0.46
N GLY A 160 -11.08 -6.76 0.94
CA GLY A 160 -10.37 -5.74 0.14
C GLY A 160 -9.76 -6.32 -1.14
N VAL A 161 -8.93 -7.36 -1.05
CA VAL A 161 -8.35 -8.04 -2.22
C VAL A 161 -9.43 -8.65 -3.10
N GLY A 162 -10.45 -9.30 -2.51
CA GLY A 162 -11.54 -9.90 -3.26
C GLY A 162 -12.34 -8.89 -4.08
N SER A 163 -12.69 -7.77 -3.48
CA SER A 163 -13.40 -6.68 -4.14
C SER A 163 -12.59 -6.07 -5.29
N ALA A 164 -11.29 -5.84 -5.08
CA ALA A 164 -10.39 -5.35 -6.11
C ALA A 164 -10.23 -6.37 -7.26
N ALA A 165 -10.04 -7.65 -6.94
CA ALA A 165 -9.93 -8.72 -7.93
C ALA A 165 -11.17 -8.85 -8.81
N ILE A 166 -12.38 -8.77 -8.23
CA ILE A 166 -13.64 -8.80 -8.98
C ILE A 166 -13.70 -7.62 -9.96
N GLN A 167 -13.35 -6.42 -9.53
CA GLN A 167 -13.34 -5.25 -10.40
C GLN A 167 -12.29 -5.40 -11.51
N CYS A 168 -11.09 -5.84 -11.20
CA CYS A 168 -10.05 -6.10 -12.20
C CYS A 168 -10.49 -7.13 -13.24
N THR A 169 -11.17 -8.21 -12.85
CA THR A 169 -11.66 -9.22 -13.79
C THR A 169 -12.77 -8.69 -14.69
N VAL A 170 -13.69 -7.88 -14.16
CA VAL A 170 -14.78 -7.26 -14.95
C VAL A 170 -14.20 -6.30 -16.00
N VAL A 171 -13.31 -5.41 -15.59
CA VAL A 171 -12.65 -4.46 -16.51
C VAL A 171 -11.82 -5.19 -17.57
N SER A 172 -11.23 -6.34 -17.21
CA SER A 172 -10.46 -7.19 -18.12
C SER A 172 -11.33 -8.07 -19.05
N GLY A 173 -12.66 -7.98 -19.01
CA GLY A 173 -13.56 -8.69 -19.92
C GLY A 173 -14.07 -10.05 -19.44
N TYR A 174 -13.92 -10.38 -18.14
CA TYR A 174 -14.67 -11.52 -17.56
C TYR A 174 -16.13 -11.14 -17.34
N GLY A 175 -17.05 -11.99 -17.83
CA GLY A 175 -18.46 -11.82 -17.56
C GLY A 175 -18.73 -11.90 -16.05
N SER A 176 -19.34 -10.85 -15.48
CA SER A 176 -19.81 -10.88 -14.11
C SER A 176 -21.14 -11.63 -14.04
N HIS A 177 -21.16 -12.88 -13.68
CA HIS A 177 -22.38 -13.50 -13.17
C HIS A 177 -22.57 -13.05 -11.71
N ARG A 178 -23.39 -12.04 -11.52
CA ARG A 178 -23.94 -11.73 -10.19
C ARG A 178 -24.99 -12.80 -9.89
N ASN A 179 -24.68 -13.72 -9.00
CA ASN A 179 -25.75 -14.48 -8.35
C ASN A 179 -26.45 -13.53 -7.37
N HIS A 180 -27.74 -13.32 -7.61
CA HIS A 180 -28.66 -12.63 -6.71
C HIS A 180 -28.92 -13.48 -5.47
#